data_977c168d47166c709e2bec97f1842ab1
#
_entry.id   977c168d47166c709e2bec97f1842ab1
#
_cell.length_a   1.000
_cell.length_b   1.000
_cell.length_c   1.000
_cell.angle_alpha   90.00
_cell.angle_beta   90.00
_cell.angle_gamma   90.00
#
_symmetry.space_group_name_H-M   'P 1'
#
loop_
_entity.id
_entity.type
_entity.pdbx_description
1 polymer ?
#
loop_
_entity_poly.entity_id
_entity_poly.type
_entity_poly.pdbx_seq_one_letter_code
_entity_poly.pdbx_strand_id
1 'polypeptide(L)'
;MEQQQWSENVILVDADYIDKVAFNLIVNFERMLQRRIPQADISRWIDCIALDGGIRQGENNTQVILVYDKRHETLENFTPSSLVNDLDGKAFKDHLGEFTFSALPVEEMTDKEHLFCDSLMHICSQKGIKRLMLIPNAENYYDGVKRALRDTPDDIRTTVFAMQPLPAGNFRQEILGYSLMAALGIRGDEINNQQKIHNYNE
;
A
#
# COMPACT_ATOMS: atom_id res chain seq x y z
N MET A 1 -20.73 19.72 -13.36
CA MET A 1 -19.54 18.94 -12.95
C MET A 1 -19.92 18.24 -11.66
N GLU A 2 -20.14 16.94 -11.70
CA GLU A 2 -20.33 16.15 -10.48
C GLU A 2 -19.04 16.28 -9.67
N GLN A 3 -19.15 16.82 -8.46
CA GLN A 3 -18.04 16.77 -7.52
C GLN A 3 -17.78 15.30 -7.24
N GLN A 4 -16.60 14.80 -7.60
CA GLN A 4 -16.17 13.46 -7.24
C GLN A 4 -16.27 13.33 -5.73
N GLN A 5 -17.23 12.55 -5.27
CA GLN A 5 -17.45 12.33 -3.85
C GLN A 5 -16.38 11.38 -3.35
N TRP A 6 -15.52 11.88 -2.46
CA TRP A 6 -14.48 11.07 -1.83
C TRP A 6 -15.11 10.06 -0.84
N SER A 7 -14.54 8.87 -0.82
CA SER A 7 -14.86 7.87 0.19
C SER A 7 -14.31 8.29 1.56
N GLU A 8 -14.93 7.81 2.63
CA GLU A 8 -14.47 8.10 3.99
C GLU A 8 -13.11 7.50 4.32
N ASN A 9 -12.69 6.47 3.59
CA ASN A 9 -11.39 5.83 3.73
C ASN A 9 -10.63 5.95 2.40
N VAL A 10 -9.35 6.31 2.47
CA VAL A 10 -8.47 6.42 1.31
C VAL A 10 -7.17 5.67 1.57
N ILE A 11 -6.73 4.88 0.60
CA ILE A 11 -5.43 4.22 0.55
C ILE A 11 -4.66 4.85 -0.60
N LEU A 12 -3.55 5.52 -0.32
CA LEU A 12 -2.68 6.14 -1.32
C LEU A 12 -1.35 5.39 -1.39
N VAL A 13 -1.02 4.87 -2.55
CA VAL A 13 0.06 3.90 -2.77
C VAL A 13 1.04 4.37 -3.83
N ASP A 14 2.33 4.29 -3.56
CA ASP A 14 3.38 4.26 -4.60
C ASP A 14 3.46 2.84 -5.18
N ALA A 15 2.85 2.66 -6.35
CA ALA A 15 2.67 1.34 -6.96
C ALA A 15 4.00 0.70 -7.40
N ASP A 16 4.94 1.49 -7.94
CA ASP A 16 6.25 0.95 -8.33
C ASP A 16 7.07 0.54 -7.11
N TYR A 17 6.92 1.27 -6.00
CA TYR A 17 7.62 0.93 -4.76
C TYR A 17 7.14 -0.39 -4.17
N ILE A 18 5.82 -0.61 -4.07
CA ILE A 18 5.30 -1.88 -3.55
C ILE A 18 5.66 -3.07 -4.44
N ASP A 19 5.70 -2.88 -5.76
CA ASP A 19 6.09 -3.93 -6.69
C ASP A 19 7.56 -4.32 -6.50
N LYS A 20 8.44 -3.33 -6.34
CA LYS A 20 9.85 -3.55 -6.01
C LYS A 20 10.03 -4.26 -4.66
N VAL A 21 9.29 -3.86 -3.62
CA VAL A 21 9.36 -4.52 -2.30
C VAL A 21 8.86 -5.94 -2.39
N ALA A 22 7.74 -6.20 -3.09
CA ALA A 22 7.21 -7.54 -3.31
C ALA A 22 8.23 -8.43 -4.03
N PHE A 23 8.89 -7.93 -5.08
CA PHE A 23 9.98 -8.64 -5.77
C PHE A 23 11.10 -9.04 -4.79
N ASN A 24 11.58 -8.12 -3.98
CA ASN A 24 12.64 -8.38 -3.01
C ASN A 24 12.21 -9.46 -1.99
N LEU A 25 10.97 -9.41 -1.51
CA LEU A 25 10.44 -10.41 -0.60
C LEU A 25 10.35 -11.78 -1.28
N ILE A 26 9.84 -11.86 -2.51
CA ILE A 26 9.75 -13.10 -3.30
C ILE A 26 11.14 -13.73 -3.41
N VAL A 27 12.12 -12.98 -3.92
CA VAL A 27 13.49 -13.51 -4.12
C VAL A 27 14.10 -14.02 -2.83
N ASN A 28 13.98 -13.26 -1.74
CA ASN A 28 14.56 -13.62 -0.45
C ASN A 28 13.88 -14.85 0.16
N PHE A 29 12.56 -14.91 0.13
CA PHE A 29 11.81 -16.03 0.70
C PHE A 29 11.84 -17.28 -0.16
N GLU A 30 11.90 -17.18 -1.49
CA GLU A 30 12.14 -18.36 -2.36
C GLU A 30 13.48 -19.04 -2.01
N ARG A 31 14.52 -18.21 -1.79
CA ARG A 31 15.84 -18.73 -1.39
C ARG A 31 15.79 -19.38 0.00
N MET A 32 15.14 -18.73 0.96
CA MET A 32 15.08 -19.21 2.34
C MET A 32 14.17 -20.44 2.48
N LEU A 33 13.00 -20.44 1.85
CA LEU A 33 11.98 -21.48 2.02
C LEU A 33 12.14 -22.64 1.01
N GLN A 34 13.05 -22.50 0.02
CA GLN A 34 13.28 -23.48 -1.04
C GLN A 34 12.00 -23.88 -1.78
N ARG A 35 11.09 -22.93 -1.97
CA ARG A 35 9.87 -23.09 -2.75
C ARG A 35 9.55 -21.84 -3.55
N ARG A 36 8.76 -21.99 -4.62
CA ARG A 36 8.24 -20.86 -5.38
C ARG A 36 7.24 -20.06 -4.56
N ILE A 37 7.35 -18.74 -4.64
CA ILE A 37 6.40 -17.77 -4.07
C ILE A 37 5.59 -17.19 -5.24
N PRO A 38 4.26 -17.32 -5.24
CA PRO A 38 3.42 -16.74 -6.28
C PRO A 38 3.38 -15.21 -6.16
N GLN A 39 2.89 -14.54 -7.19
CA GLN A 39 2.57 -13.11 -7.12
C GLN A 39 1.60 -12.84 -5.96
N ALA A 40 1.69 -11.65 -5.39
CA ALA A 40 0.78 -11.22 -4.34
C ALA A 40 -0.63 -10.98 -4.91
N ASP A 41 -1.65 -11.46 -4.24
CA ASP A 41 -3.03 -11.09 -4.52
C ASP A 41 -3.25 -9.64 -4.03
N ILE A 42 -3.57 -8.73 -4.96
CA ILE A 42 -3.72 -7.31 -4.63
C ILE A 42 -4.91 -7.04 -3.71
N SER A 43 -6.02 -7.76 -3.89
CA SER A 43 -7.21 -7.60 -3.03
C SER A 43 -6.88 -8.02 -1.61
N ARG A 44 -6.21 -9.16 -1.44
CA ARG A 44 -5.77 -9.65 -0.13
C ARG A 44 -4.77 -8.70 0.53
N TRP A 45 -3.87 -8.10 -0.25
CA TRP A 45 -2.95 -7.10 0.28
C TRP A 45 -3.68 -5.85 0.77
N ILE A 46 -4.64 -5.34 -0.02
CA ILE A 46 -5.46 -4.17 0.34
C ILE A 46 -6.28 -4.44 1.61
N ASP A 47 -6.82 -5.65 1.78
CA ASP A 47 -7.50 -6.04 3.02
C ASP A 47 -6.58 -5.95 4.24
N CYS A 48 -5.35 -6.43 4.13
CA CYS A 48 -4.35 -6.30 5.20
C CYS A 48 -4.08 -4.83 5.54
N ILE A 49 -3.87 -3.99 4.52
CA ILE A 49 -3.67 -2.54 4.70
C ILE A 49 -4.88 -1.89 5.38
N ALA A 50 -6.10 -2.24 4.95
CA ALA A 50 -7.33 -1.72 5.51
C ALA A 50 -7.52 -2.10 7.00
N LEU A 51 -7.27 -3.36 7.33
CA LEU A 51 -7.34 -3.87 8.71
C LEU A 51 -6.32 -3.18 9.62
N ASP A 52 -5.06 -3.08 9.18
CA ASP A 52 -3.99 -2.41 9.91
C ASP A 52 -4.27 -0.90 10.03
N GLY A 53 -4.88 -0.29 9.00
CA GLY A 53 -5.36 1.09 9.02
C GLY A 53 -6.59 1.33 9.90
N GLY A 54 -7.15 0.28 10.49
CA GLY A 54 -8.25 0.37 11.46
C GLY A 54 -9.64 0.26 10.87
N ILE A 55 -9.80 -0.14 9.61
CA ILE A 55 -11.10 -0.52 9.04
C ILE A 55 -11.53 -1.83 9.68
N ARG A 56 -12.82 -1.97 9.97
CA ARG A 56 -13.43 -3.18 10.55
C ARG A 56 -14.57 -3.63 9.66
N GLN A 57 -14.98 -4.88 9.83
CA GLN A 57 -16.09 -5.48 9.10
C GLN A 57 -17.31 -4.54 9.07
N GLY A 58 -17.88 -4.35 7.88
CA GLY A 58 -19.03 -3.48 7.67
C GLY A 58 -19.12 -2.93 6.24
N GLU A 59 -20.11 -2.09 6.01
CA GLU A 59 -20.35 -1.42 4.73
C GLU A 59 -19.47 -0.15 4.61
N ASN A 60 -18.14 -0.34 4.58
CA ASN A 60 -17.21 0.76 4.37
C ASN A 60 -17.03 1.02 2.87
N ASN A 61 -16.71 2.27 2.52
CA ASN A 61 -16.26 2.63 1.18
C ASN A 61 -14.81 3.11 1.26
N THR A 62 -13.97 2.54 0.41
CA THR A 62 -12.54 2.83 0.40
C THR A 62 -12.06 3.08 -1.03
N GLN A 63 -11.44 4.23 -1.26
CA GLN A 63 -10.75 4.52 -2.51
C GLN A 63 -9.29 4.13 -2.40
N VAL A 64 -8.80 3.36 -3.36
CA VAL A 64 -7.40 2.96 -3.49
C VAL A 64 -6.80 3.70 -4.68
N ILE A 65 -5.82 4.55 -4.43
CA ILE A 65 -5.15 5.35 -5.45
C ILE A 65 -3.74 4.80 -5.62
N LEU A 66 -3.45 4.34 -6.84
CA LEU A 66 -2.17 3.74 -7.22
C LEU A 66 -1.38 4.75 -8.08
N VAL A 67 -0.42 5.43 -7.47
CA VAL A 67 0.49 6.35 -8.17
C VAL A 67 1.62 5.54 -8.81
N TYR A 68 1.80 5.66 -10.12
CA TYR A 68 2.78 4.85 -10.85
C TYR A 68 3.52 5.65 -11.93
N ASP A 69 4.72 5.21 -12.28
CA ASP A 69 5.46 5.73 -13.44
C ASP A 69 4.75 5.29 -14.73
N LYS A 70 4.37 6.24 -15.57
CA LYS A 70 3.65 6.00 -16.83
C LYS A 70 4.34 4.96 -17.73
N ARG A 71 5.64 4.73 -17.56
CA ARG A 71 6.39 3.69 -18.28
C ARG A 71 6.22 2.28 -17.70
N HIS A 72 5.61 2.16 -16.51
CA HIS A 72 5.43 0.92 -15.76
C HIS A 72 3.95 0.65 -15.48
N GLU A 73 3.17 0.38 -16.52
CA GLU A 73 1.71 0.15 -16.42
C GLU A 73 1.35 -1.24 -15.85
N THR A 74 2.36 -2.04 -15.44
CA THR A 74 2.18 -3.40 -14.96
C THR A 74 2.92 -3.62 -13.64
N LEU A 75 2.20 -4.20 -12.68
CA LEU A 75 2.80 -4.72 -11.43
C LEU A 75 3.28 -6.15 -11.68
N GLU A 76 4.58 -6.36 -11.77
CA GLU A 76 5.16 -7.66 -12.11
C GLU A 76 4.97 -8.72 -11.00
N ASN A 77 4.77 -8.27 -9.77
CA ASN A 77 4.72 -9.12 -8.58
C ASN A 77 3.34 -9.20 -7.93
N PHE A 78 2.32 -8.67 -8.60
CA PHE A 78 0.92 -8.68 -8.15
C PHE A 78 0.00 -9.28 -9.20
N THR A 79 -1.13 -9.80 -8.74
CA THR A 79 -2.25 -10.23 -9.59
C THR A 79 -3.57 -9.67 -9.05
N PRO A 80 -4.44 -9.10 -9.92
CA PRO A 80 -4.19 -8.75 -11.31
C PRO A 80 -3.06 -7.73 -11.46
N SER A 81 -2.39 -7.70 -12.62
CA SER A 81 -1.13 -6.98 -12.81
C SER A 81 -1.27 -5.64 -13.54
N SER A 82 -2.19 -5.51 -14.48
CA SER A 82 -2.32 -4.29 -15.29
C SER A 82 -3.02 -3.17 -14.52
N LEU A 83 -2.28 -2.09 -14.27
CA LEU A 83 -2.81 -0.89 -13.62
C LEU A 83 -3.94 -0.26 -14.43
N VAL A 84 -3.80 -0.20 -15.74
CA VAL A 84 -4.73 0.48 -16.63
C VAL A 84 -5.94 -0.39 -17.00
N ASN A 85 -5.72 -1.68 -17.28
CA ASN A 85 -6.79 -2.54 -17.81
C ASN A 85 -7.55 -3.30 -16.72
N ASP A 86 -6.84 -3.72 -15.66
CA ASP A 86 -7.39 -4.63 -14.66
C ASP A 86 -7.76 -3.92 -13.35
N LEU A 87 -7.14 -2.77 -13.05
CA LEU A 87 -7.33 -2.08 -11.77
C LEU A 87 -8.03 -0.73 -11.92
N ASP A 88 -7.61 0.13 -12.84
CA ASP A 88 -8.21 1.46 -12.95
C ASP A 88 -9.73 1.42 -13.23
N GLY A 89 -10.48 2.15 -12.40
CA GLY A 89 -11.94 2.18 -12.48
C GLY A 89 -12.63 0.87 -12.06
N LYS A 90 -11.90 -0.11 -11.52
CA LYS A 90 -12.48 -1.37 -11.01
C LYS A 90 -12.76 -1.30 -9.53
N ALA A 91 -13.63 -2.19 -9.07
CA ALA A 91 -13.95 -2.34 -7.66
C ALA A 91 -14.06 -3.81 -7.28
N PHE A 92 -13.78 -4.11 -6.02
CA PHE A 92 -14.18 -5.37 -5.39
C PHE A 92 -14.92 -5.09 -4.09
N LYS A 93 -15.73 -6.05 -3.66
CA LYS A 93 -16.46 -5.98 -2.40
C LYS A 93 -16.27 -7.25 -1.61
N ASP A 94 -16.03 -7.09 -0.32
CA ASP A 94 -15.89 -8.19 0.64
C ASP A 94 -16.51 -7.85 2.00
N HIS A 95 -16.06 -8.54 3.07
CA HIS A 95 -16.54 -8.34 4.44
C HIS A 95 -16.12 -7.00 5.08
N LEU A 96 -15.10 -6.31 4.52
CA LEU A 96 -14.66 -4.99 4.96
C LEU A 96 -15.38 -3.85 4.24
N GLY A 97 -16.11 -4.14 3.17
CA GLY A 97 -16.84 -3.16 2.37
C GLY A 97 -16.43 -3.15 0.90
N GLU A 98 -16.61 -2.03 0.24
CA GLU A 98 -16.28 -1.85 -1.17
C GLU A 98 -14.98 -1.05 -1.34
N PHE A 99 -14.10 -1.56 -2.20
CA PHE A 99 -12.83 -0.95 -2.56
C PHE A 99 -12.85 -0.59 -4.05
N THR A 100 -12.61 0.68 -4.37
CA THR A 100 -12.56 1.19 -5.75
C THR A 100 -11.16 1.64 -6.08
N PHE A 101 -10.60 1.15 -7.18
CA PHE A 101 -9.26 1.49 -7.65
C PHE A 101 -9.26 2.67 -8.61
N SER A 102 -8.24 3.51 -8.49
CA SER A 102 -7.88 4.53 -9.46
C SER A 102 -6.37 4.49 -9.69
N ALA A 103 -5.93 4.39 -10.92
CA ALA A 103 -4.52 4.42 -11.27
C ALA A 103 -4.13 5.82 -11.75
N LEU A 104 -3.12 6.41 -11.13
CA LEU A 104 -2.68 7.79 -11.36
C LEU A 104 -1.26 7.80 -11.93
N PRO A 105 -1.08 7.99 -13.25
CA PRO A 105 0.22 8.01 -13.88
C PRO A 105 0.99 9.30 -13.56
N VAL A 106 2.29 9.17 -13.34
CA VAL A 106 3.22 10.31 -13.28
C VAL A 106 3.47 10.79 -14.71
N GLU A 107 3.06 12.02 -15.01
CA GLU A 107 3.25 12.64 -16.31
C GLU A 107 4.66 13.27 -16.43
N GLU A 108 5.10 13.53 -17.68
CA GLU A 108 6.47 14.00 -17.99
C GLU A 108 6.88 15.31 -17.30
N MET A 109 5.91 16.14 -16.91
CA MET A 109 6.15 17.46 -16.31
C MET A 109 6.28 17.43 -14.78
N THR A 110 6.17 16.26 -14.14
CA THR A 110 6.26 16.09 -12.70
C THR A 110 7.05 14.83 -12.35
N ASP A 111 7.40 14.69 -11.10
CA ASP A 111 7.97 13.44 -10.58
C ASP A 111 7.03 12.77 -9.57
N LYS A 112 7.39 11.57 -9.15
CA LYS A 112 6.54 10.77 -8.26
C LYS A 112 6.38 11.38 -6.87
N GLU A 113 7.44 11.96 -6.30
CA GLU A 113 7.37 12.62 -5.00
C GLU A 113 6.35 13.75 -5.02
N HIS A 114 6.44 14.65 -6.03
CA HIS A 114 5.51 15.77 -6.16
C HIS A 114 4.07 15.27 -6.35
N LEU A 115 3.84 14.36 -7.29
CA LEU A 115 2.49 13.85 -7.53
C LEU A 115 1.90 13.14 -6.30
N PHE A 116 2.69 12.33 -5.60
CA PHE A 116 2.26 11.65 -4.39
C PHE A 116 1.92 12.65 -3.27
N CYS A 117 2.81 13.61 -3.01
CA CYS A 117 2.61 14.62 -1.97
C CYS A 117 1.47 15.58 -2.30
N ASP A 118 1.31 16.00 -3.55
CA ASP A 118 0.19 16.86 -3.99
C ASP A 118 -1.15 16.12 -3.87
N SER A 119 -1.18 14.83 -4.25
CA SER A 119 -2.35 13.97 -4.05
C SER A 119 -2.70 13.85 -2.58
N LEU A 120 -1.71 13.63 -1.72
CA LEU A 120 -1.89 13.56 -0.27
C LEU A 120 -2.48 14.86 0.30
N MET A 121 -1.93 16.02 -0.05
CA MET A 121 -2.44 17.33 0.39
C MET A 121 -3.87 17.56 -0.13
N HIS A 122 -4.14 17.19 -1.37
CA HIS A 122 -5.48 17.30 -1.95
C HIS A 122 -6.48 16.43 -1.17
N ILE A 123 -6.14 15.18 -0.87
CA ILE A 123 -6.96 14.25 -0.08
C ILE A 123 -7.24 14.86 1.30
N CYS A 124 -6.22 15.34 2.01
CA CYS A 124 -6.36 15.94 3.34
C CYS A 124 -7.24 17.19 3.36
N SER A 125 -7.37 17.89 2.23
CA SER A 125 -8.24 19.06 2.10
C SER A 125 -9.72 18.71 1.89
N GLN A 126 -10.05 17.45 1.62
CA GLN A 126 -11.41 17.01 1.32
C GLN A 126 -12.22 16.77 2.60
N LYS A 127 -13.46 17.20 2.58
CA LYS A 127 -14.41 16.94 3.69
C LYS A 127 -14.90 15.48 3.63
N GLY A 128 -15.08 14.89 4.80
CA GLY A 128 -15.69 13.57 4.94
C GLY A 128 -14.69 12.41 4.97
N ILE A 129 -13.41 12.66 4.71
CA ILE A 129 -12.37 11.63 4.89
C ILE A 129 -12.13 11.43 6.38
N LYS A 130 -12.16 10.18 6.82
CA LYS A 130 -11.97 9.78 8.23
C LYS A 130 -10.67 9.01 8.44
N ARG A 131 -10.25 8.25 7.42
CA ARG A 131 -9.04 7.42 7.48
C ARG A 131 -8.21 7.59 6.23
N LEU A 132 -6.92 7.67 6.44
CA LEU A 132 -5.91 7.78 5.40
C LEU A 132 -4.80 6.76 5.66
N MET A 133 -4.61 5.86 4.74
CA MET A 133 -3.54 4.85 4.77
C MET A 133 -2.56 5.19 3.65
N LEU A 134 -1.31 5.42 4.01
CA LEU A 134 -0.27 5.87 3.10
C LEU A 134 0.82 4.83 2.94
N ILE A 135 1.12 4.47 1.71
CA ILE A 135 2.20 3.57 1.35
C ILE A 135 3.16 4.31 0.39
N PRO A 136 3.94 5.27 0.90
CA PRO A 136 4.92 6.00 0.11
C PRO A 136 6.21 5.20 -0.07
N ASN A 137 7.03 5.58 -1.04
CA ASN A 137 8.43 5.20 -1.04
C ASN A 137 9.19 6.03 0.01
N ALA A 138 9.05 5.61 1.29
CA ALA A 138 9.64 6.32 2.41
C ALA A 138 11.19 6.31 2.41
N GLU A 139 11.81 5.42 1.64
CA GLU A 139 13.27 5.40 1.46
C GLU A 139 13.76 6.61 0.65
N ASN A 140 12.93 7.11 -0.26
CA ASN A 140 13.32 8.17 -1.19
C ASN A 140 12.76 9.55 -0.82
N TYR A 141 11.49 9.64 -0.36
CA TYR A 141 10.82 10.92 -0.18
C TYR A 141 9.99 11.07 1.12
N TYR A 142 10.42 10.40 2.19
CA TYR A 142 9.75 10.51 3.50
C TYR A 142 9.61 11.96 3.99
N ASP A 143 10.62 12.79 3.78
CA ASP A 143 10.58 14.19 4.21
C ASP A 143 9.50 15.00 3.47
N GLY A 144 9.24 14.69 2.20
CA GLY A 144 8.12 15.24 1.44
C GLY A 144 6.77 14.85 2.05
N VAL A 145 6.60 13.56 2.34
CA VAL A 145 5.38 13.02 2.99
C VAL A 145 5.17 13.67 4.36
N LYS A 146 6.23 13.78 5.17
CA LYS A 146 6.16 14.40 6.49
C LYS A 146 5.73 15.87 6.41
N ARG A 147 6.24 16.62 5.41
CA ARG A 147 5.81 17.99 5.16
C ARG A 147 4.33 18.08 4.77
N ALA A 148 3.90 17.20 3.85
CA ALA A 148 2.51 17.14 3.39
C ALA A 148 1.52 16.76 4.49
N LEU A 149 1.96 15.97 5.48
CA LEU A 149 1.14 15.59 6.63
C LEU A 149 1.07 16.64 7.75
N ARG A 150 1.89 17.69 7.69
CA ARG A 150 1.97 18.69 8.77
C ARG A 150 0.63 19.35 9.08
N ASP A 151 -0.13 19.65 8.04
CA ASP A 151 -1.39 20.37 8.10
C ASP A 151 -2.62 19.45 7.96
N THR A 152 -2.41 18.14 8.15
CA THR A 152 -3.51 17.16 8.13
C THR A 152 -4.46 17.44 9.31
N PRO A 153 -5.78 17.53 9.08
CA PRO A 153 -6.75 17.69 10.14
C PRO A 153 -6.67 16.58 11.19
N ASP A 154 -6.81 16.93 12.46
CA ASP A 154 -6.70 15.99 13.59
C ASP A 154 -7.80 14.93 13.62
N ASP A 155 -8.91 15.14 12.92
CA ASP A 155 -10.02 14.20 12.79
C ASP A 155 -9.77 13.11 11.73
N ILE A 156 -8.72 13.25 10.90
CA ILE A 156 -8.29 12.22 9.95
C ILE A 156 -7.30 11.28 10.63
N ARG A 157 -7.71 10.00 10.80
CA ARG A 157 -6.82 8.96 11.33
C ARG A 157 -5.84 8.51 10.25
N THR A 158 -4.60 8.96 10.36
CA THR A 158 -3.55 8.63 9.39
C THR A 158 -2.68 7.48 9.87
N THR A 159 -2.42 6.52 8.99
CA THR A 159 -1.47 5.41 9.17
C THR A 159 -0.48 5.40 8.01
N VAL A 160 0.80 5.41 8.31
CA VAL A 160 1.88 5.33 7.31
C VAL A 160 2.53 3.95 7.40
N PHE A 161 2.62 3.29 6.26
CA PHE A 161 3.25 1.98 6.10
C PHE A 161 4.64 2.14 5.51
N ALA A 162 5.64 1.57 6.15
CA ALA A 162 7.02 1.60 5.68
C ALA A 162 7.74 0.29 6.00
N MET A 163 8.81 -0.01 5.29
CA MET A 163 9.61 -1.23 5.53
C MET A 163 10.47 -1.14 6.80
N GLN A 164 10.75 0.08 7.27
CA GLN A 164 11.51 0.36 8.48
C GLN A 164 10.74 1.35 9.37
N PRO A 165 10.95 1.33 10.70
CA PRO A 165 10.41 2.36 11.57
C PRO A 165 10.82 3.76 11.11
N LEU A 166 9.85 4.67 11.07
CA LEU A 166 10.05 6.06 10.69
C LEU A 166 10.19 6.94 11.95
N PRO A 167 10.84 8.11 11.85
CA PRO A 167 10.80 9.10 12.91
C PRO A 167 9.35 9.44 13.29
N ALA A 168 9.12 9.68 14.58
CA ALA A 168 7.78 9.97 15.09
C ALA A 168 7.14 11.17 14.38
N GLY A 169 5.84 11.06 14.13
CA GLY A 169 4.99 12.09 13.54
C GLY A 169 3.57 12.01 14.11
N ASN A 170 2.69 12.86 13.63
CA ASN A 170 1.27 12.87 14.02
C ASN A 170 0.46 11.80 13.22
N PHE A 171 0.96 10.56 13.20
CA PHE A 171 0.37 9.43 12.50
C PHE A 171 0.77 8.12 13.16
N ARG A 172 -0.02 7.08 12.95
CA ARG A 172 0.35 5.70 13.29
C ARG A 172 1.33 5.16 12.26
N GLN A 173 2.17 4.23 12.68
CA GLN A 173 3.11 3.53 11.81
C GLN A 173 2.83 2.04 11.84
N GLU A 174 2.91 1.43 10.66
CA GLU A 174 2.83 -0.02 10.49
C GLU A 174 3.96 -0.50 9.58
N ILE A 175 4.42 -1.73 9.78
CA ILE A 175 5.47 -2.33 8.97
C ILE A 175 4.85 -2.95 7.71
N LEU A 176 5.18 -2.38 6.56
CA LEU A 176 4.66 -2.79 5.25
C LEU A 176 4.93 -4.27 4.93
N GLY A 177 6.09 -4.78 5.34
CA GLY A 177 6.51 -6.15 5.03
C GLY A 177 5.54 -7.23 5.50
N TYR A 178 4.89 -7.05 6.65
CA TYR A 178 3.95 -8.06 7.16
C TYR A 178 2.72 -8.24 6.27
N SER A 179 2.13 -7.15 5.79
CA SER A 179 0.98 -7.18 4.88
C SER A 179 1.34 -7.83 3.53
N LEU A 180 2.51 -7.53 2.99
CA LEU A 180 3.00 -8.13 1.76
C LEU A 180 3.30 -9.62 1.92
N MET A 181 3.92 -10.04 3.02
CA MET A 181 4.15 -11.46 3.32
C MET A 181 2.83 -12.23 3.37
N ALA A 182 1.80 -11.67 4.01
CA ALA A 182 0.47 -12.28 4.05
C ALA A 182 -0.13 -12.43 2.65
N ALA A 183 -0.02 -11.41 1.81
CA ALA A 183 -0.52 -11.43 0.43
C ALA A 183 0.26 -12.39 -0.47
N LEU A 184 1.55 -12.61 -0.21
CA LEU A 184 2.42 -13.58 -0.90
C LEU A 184 2.22 -15.02 -0.40
N GLY A 185 1.39 -15.25 0.62
CA GLY A 185 1.17 -16.56 1.20
C GLY A 185 2.36 -17.09 1.99
N ILE A 186 3.19 -16.21 2.54
CA ILE A 186 4.33 -16.56 3.39
C ILE A 186 3.84 -16.64 4.84
N ARG A 187 4.04 -17.79 5.49
CA ARG A 187 3.56 -18.04 6.85
C ARG A 187 4.68 -17.96 7.86
N GLY A 188 4.38 -17.45 9.05
CA GLY A 188 5.34 -17.33 10.14
C GLY A 188 5.90 -18.68 10.63
N ASP A 189 5.09 -19.76 10.58
CA ASP A 189 5.53 -21.11 10.95
C ASP A 189 6.60 -21.67 9.98
N GLU A 190 6.51 -21.36 8.68
CA GLU A 190 7.53 -21.72 7.69
C GLU A 190 8.89 -21.07 8.02
N ILE A 191 8.87 -19.79 8.39
CA ILE A 191 10.08 -19.03 8.73
C ILE A 191 10.73 -19.60 10.00
N ASN A 192 9.94 -19.85 11.05
CA ASN A 192 10.42 -20.37 12.31
C ASN A 192 11.02 -21.77 12.19
N ASN A 193 10.46 -22.62 11.32
CA ASN A 193 10.98 -23.97 11.09
C ASN A 193 12.33 -23.94 10.39
N GLN A 194 12.54 -23.06 9.43
CA GLN A 194 13.83 -22.90 8.75
C GLN A 194 14.93 -22.41 9.71
N GLN A 195 14.62 -21.49 10.59
CA GLN A 195 15.56 -21.00 11.61
C GLN A 195 15.98 -22.12 12.57
N LYS A 196 15.06 -23.02 12.97
CA LYS A 196 15.38 -24.17 13.82
C LYS A 196 16.31 -25.16 13.11
N ILE A 197 16.07 -25.46 11.84
CA ILE A 197 16.92 -26.38 11.06
C ILE A 197 18.34 -25.83 10.93
N HIS A 198 18.49 -24.52 10.74
CA HIS A 198 19.81 -23.89 10.63
C HIS A 198 20.60 -23.97 11.94
N ASN A 199 19.95 -23.73 13.08
CA ASN A 199 20.56 -23.78 14.40
C ASN A 199 20.90 -25.21 14.87
N TYR A 200 20.35 -26.26 14.25
CA TYR A 200 20.72 -27.66 14.55
C TYR A 200 21.90 -28.17 13.70
N ASN A 201 22.32 -27.43 12.68
CA ASN A 201 23.41 -27.78 11.77
C ASN A 201 24.71 -26.98 12.04
N GLU A 202 24.74 -26.13 13.05
CA GLU A 202 25.91 -25.50 13.63
C GLU A 202 26.33 -26.21 14.95
#